data_e7c1383cff0e39dfe7263da50f899178
#
_entry.id   e7c1383cff0e39dfe7263da50f899178
#
_cell.length_a   1.000
_cell.length_b   1.000
_cell.length_c   1.000
_cell.angle_alpha   90.00
_cell.angle_beta   90.00
_cell.angle_gamma   90.00
#
_symmetry.space_group_name_H-M   'P 1'
#
loop_
_entity.id
_entity.type
_entity.pdbx_description
1 polymer ?
#
loop_
_entity_poly.entity_id
_entity_poly.type
_entity_poly.pdbx_seq_one_letter_code
_entity_poly.pdbx_strand_id
1 'polypeptide(L)'
;EFFAKRKEEFSVASGTDEHIPTEYREAKRIIEESKKQEEANSAIYQKARSEFLSKTEAKFSDDFKGFEIELGSKATGFQKVLFRPENIKETKEFLSDIGNFEQTFYDEDGNLKDQEGLQEAVYFAKNYKAEMNKAYLRGIADKVEADDKLSKNIQPDNPTSAPTQSQTGYTFSVE
;
A
#
# COMPACT_ATOMS: atom_id res chain seq x y z
N GLU A 1 27.11 -34.06 -45.32
CA GLU A 1 26.82 -33.54 -46.68
C GLU A 1 25.33 -33.25 -46.91
N PHE A 2 24.42 -34.16 -46.54
CA PHE A 2 22.96 -34.01 -46.74
C PHE A 2 22.35 -32.81 -46.02
N PHE A 3 22.74 -32.53 -44.79
CA PHE A 3 22.25 -31.37 -44.03
C PHE A 3 22.83 -30.03 -44.49
N ALA A 4 24.07 -30.03 -45.01
CA ALA A 4 24.69 -28.83 -45.56
C ALA A 4 23.99 -28.41 -46.87
N LYS A 5 23.68 -29.37 -47.72
CA LYS A 5 22.99 -29.15 -49.00
C LYS A 5 21.54 -28.65 -48.78
N ARG A 6 20.81 -29.20 -47.80
CA ARG A 6 19.48 -28.71 -47.43
C ARG A 6 19.50 -27.33 -46.83
N LYS A 7 20.54 -27.00 -46.05
CA LYS A 7 20.69 -25.67 -45.46
C LYS A 7 20.94 -24.60 -46.52
N GLU A 8 21.69 -24.94 -47.59
CA GLU A 8 21.89 -24.07 -48.74
C GLU A 8 20.62 -23.92 -49.59
N GLU A 9 19.87 -25.00 -49.84
CA GLU A 9 18.59 -24.95 -50.55
C GLU A 9 17.55 -24.10 -49.75
N PHE A 10 17.51 -24.21 -48.43
CA PHE A 10 16.65 -23.36 -47.58
C PHE A 10 17.11 -21.92 -47.53
N SER A 11 18.41 -21.63 -47.60
CA SER A 11 18.90 -20.24 -47.59
C SER A 11 18.66 -19.52 -48.91
N VAL A 12 18.68 -20.23 -50.02
CA VAL A 12 18.37 -19.69 -51.34
C VAL A 12 16.85 -19.50 -51.54
N ALA A 13 16.02 -20.37 -50.95
CA ALA A 13 14.57 -20.25 -50.98
C ALA A 13 14.03 -19.15 -50.02
N SER A 14 14.82 -18.67 -49.05
CA SER A 14 14.41 -17.60 -48.12
C SER A 14 14.42 -16.18 -48.71
N GLY A 15 14.80 -16.06 -49.99
CA GLY A 15 14.87 -14.75 -50.67
C GLY A 15 13.56 -14.27 -51.33
N THR A 16 12.54 -15.12 -51.46
CA THR A 16 11.25 -14.73 -52.01
C THR A 16 10.11 -15.29 -51.16
N ASP A 17 9.33 -14.41 -50.60
CA ASP A 17 8.15 -14.72 -49.76
C ASP A 17 7.04 -15.53 -50.50
N GLU A 18 7.22 -15.80 -51.76
CA GLU A 18 6.21 -16.46 -52.61
C GLU A 18 6.05 -17.96 -52.37
N HIS A 19 7.05 -18.63 -51.76
CA HIS A 19 7.03 -20.08 -51.54
C HIS A 19 6.66 -20.49 -50.09
N ILE A 20 6.41 -19.53 -49.22
CA ILE A 20 6.01 -19.80 -47.83
C ILE A 20 4.48 -20.03 -47.78
N PRO A 21 4.01 -21.16 -47.25
CA PRO A 21 2.57 -21.39 -47.07
C PRO A 21 1.89 -20.23 -46.37
N THR A 22 0.69 -19.88 -46.81
CA THR A 22 -0.08 -18.75 -46.26
C THR A 22 -0.24 -18.85 -44.75
N GLU A 23 -0.47 -20.06 -44.26
CA GLU A 23 -0.59 -20.35 -42.80
C GLU A 23 0.69 -20.00 -42.03
N TYR A 24 1.87 -20.24 -42.61
CA TYR A 24 3.14 -19.89 -41.96
C TYR A 24 3.36 -18.37 -41.95
N ARG A 25 2.97 -17.66 -42.99
CA ARG A 25 3.03 -16.19 -43.04
C ARG A 25 2.10 -15.56 -42.00
N GLU A 26 0.90 -16.10 -41.87
CA GLU A 26 -0.05 -15.65 -40.85
C GLU A 26 0.48 -15.93 -39.44
N ALA A 27 0.97 -17.12 -39.18
CA ALA A 27 1.58 -17.47 -37.88
C ALA A 27 2.78 -16.56 -37.55
N LYS A 28 3.66 -16.28 -38.52
CA LYS A 28 4.79 -15.36 -38.35
C LYS A 28 4.30 -13.95 -38.01
N ARG A 29 3.28 -13.44 -38.74
CA ARG A 29 2.68 -12.13 -38.45
C ARG A 29 2.09 -12.05 -37.03
N ILE A 30 1.35 -13.06 -36.63
CA ILE A 30 0.75 -13.13 -35.26
C ILE A 30 1.86 -13.11 -34.21
N ILE A 31 2.94 -13.88 -34.42
CA ILE A 31 4.08 -13.90 -33.48
C ILE A 31 4.77 -12.53 -33.44
N GLU A 32 4.98 -11.88 -34.58
CA GLU A 32 5.60 -10.55 -34.65
C GLU A 32 4.71 -9.48 -34.01
N GLU A 33 3.41 -9.53 -34.23
CA GLU A 33 2.43 -8.64 -33.59
C GLU A 33 2.38 -8.87 -32.08
N SER A 34 2.37 -10.14 -31.64
CA SER A 34 2.42 -10.50 -30.21
C SER A 34 3.69 -9.99 -29.54
N LYS A 35 4.86 -10.16 -30.17
CA LYS A 35 6.13 -9.64 -29.64
C LYS A 35 6.13 -8.11 -29.54
N LYS A 36 5.65 -7.41 -30.57
CA LYS A 36 5.53 -5.94 -30.54
C LYS A 36 4.58 -5.48 -29.42
N GLN A 37 3.48 -6.21 -29.22
CA GLN A 37 2.55 -5.92 -28.15
C GLN A 37 3.18 -6.17 -26.77
N GLU A 38 3.93 -7.25 -26.62
CA GLU A 38 4.65 -7.59 -25.41
C GLU A 38 5.75 -6.55 -25.08
N GLU A 39 6.52 -6.14 -26.07
CA GLU A 39 7.53 -5.08 -25.94
C GLU A 39 6.89 -3.73 -25.55
N ALA A 40 5.77 -3.37 -26.19
CA ALA A 40 5.01 -2.15 -25.87
C ALA A 40 4.45 -2.20 -24.43
N ASN A 41 3.86 -3.32 -24.03
CA ASN A 41 3.34 -3.53 -22.69
C ASN A 41 4.47 -3.48 -21.64
N SER A 42 5.61 -4.11 -21.93
CA SER A 42 6.81 -4.08 -21.08
C SER A 42 7.32 -2.65 -20.89
N ALA A 43 7.40 -1.85 -21.97
CA ALA A 43 7.81 -0.46 -21.88
C ALA A 43 6.86 0.40 -21.05
N ILE A 44 5.54 0.20 -21.20
CA ILE A 44 4.51 0.87 -20.38
C ILE A 44 4.67 0.48 -18.91
N TYR A 45 4.84 -0.82 -18.63
CA TYR A 45 5.02 -1.31 -17.27
C TYR A 45 6.28 -0.74 -16.61
N GLN A 46 7.42 -0.76 -17.32
CA GLN A 46 8.68 -0.20 -16.82
C GLN A 46 8.58 1.29 -16.52
N LYS A 47 7.91 2.04 -17.41
CA LYS A 47 7.65 3.47 -17.19
C LYS A 47 6.78 3.70 -15.96
N ALA A 48 5.67 2.98 -15.83
CA ALA A 48 4.77 3.09 -14.69
C ALA A 48 5.47 2.72 -13.37
N ARG A 49 6.30 1.67 -13.38
CA ARG A 49 7.11 1.26 -12.23
C ARG A 49 8.13 2.35 -11.84
N SER A 50 8.86 2.89 -12.80
CA SER A 50 9.82 3.97 -12.57
C SER A 50 9.15 5.22 -11.99
N GLU A 51 8.00 5.63 -12.52
CA GLU A 51 7.22 6.75 -11.99
C GLU A 51 6.72 6.47 -10.57
N PHE A 52 6.24 5.26 -10.30
CA PHE A 52 5.79 4.86 -8.97
C PHE A 52 6.94 4.93 -7.94
N LEU A 53 8.09 4.36 -8.27
CA LEU A 53 9.27 4.38 -7.39
C LEU A 53 9.75 5.81 -7.12
N SER A 54 9.81 6.65 -8.15
CA SER A 54 10.19 8.06 -8.00
C SER A 54 9.22 8.82 -7.10
N LYS A 55 7.91 8.60 -7.25
CA LYS A 55 6.88 9.21 -6.39
C LYS A 55 6.95 8.68 -4.96
N THR A 56 7.23 7.39 -4.79
CA THR A 56 7.41 6.77 -3.47
C THR A 56 8.61 7.36 -2.75
N GLU A 57 9.75 7.49 -3.45
CA GLU A 57 10.96 8.09 -2.89
C GLU A 57 10.74 9.56 -2.49
N ALA A 58 10.09 10.33 -3.36
CA ALA A 58 9.77 11.73 -3.06
C ALA A 58 8.81 11.86 -1.88
N LYS A 59 7.83 10.96 -1.75
CA LYS A 59 6.85 11.00 -0.66
C LYS A 59 7.46 10.64 0.68
N PHE A 60 8.26 9.59 0.72
CA PHE A 60 8.92 9.09 1.94
C PHE A 60 10.34 9.65 2.09
N SER A 61 10.52 10.94 1.78
CA SER A 61 11.76 11.67 2.04
C SER A 61 12.01 11.79 3.55
N ASP A 62 13.19 12.26 3.92
CA ASP A 62 13.58 12.46 5.33
C ASP A 62 12.64 13.45 6.05
N ASP A 63 12.03 14.38 5.28
CA ASP A 63 11.06 15.36 5.78
C ASP A 63 9.62 14.82 5.89
N PHE A 64 9.39 13.54 5.60
CA PHE A 64 8.07 12.96 5.68
C PHE A 64 7.53 12.95 7.11
N LYS A 65 6.53 13.79 7.37
CA LYS A 65 5.92 13.95 8.70
C LYS A 65 4.88 12.87 9.03
N GLY A 66 4.38 12.15 8.03
CA GLY A 66 3.33 11.14 8.19
C GLY A 66 2.13 11.40 7.29
N PHE A 67 1.16 10.50 7.38
CA PHE A 67 -0.13 10.63 6.71
C PHE A 67 -1.08 11.43 7.61
N GLU A 68 -1.60 12.55 7.10
CA GLU A 68 -2.60 13.34 7.81
C GLU A 68 -3.98 12.73 7.64
N ILE A 69 -4.65 12.44 8.74
CA ILE A 69 -6.03 11.96 8.76
C ILE A 69 -6.84 12.87 9.68
N GLU A 70 -7.98 13.33 9.19
CA GLU A 70 -8.93 14.11 9.98
C GLU A 70 -9.86 13.15 10.73
N LEU A 71 -9.86 13.24 12.04
CA LEU A 71 -10.69 12.44 12.95
C LEU A 71 -11.63 13.33 13.73
N GLY A 72 -12.79 12.79 14.12
CA GLY A 72 -13.78 13.51 14.90
C GLY A 72 -15.16 13.55 14.26
N SER A 73 -16.00 14.42 14.78
CA SER A 73 -17.37 14.67 14.31
C SER A 73 -17.76 16.12 14.55
N LYS A 74 -18.93 16.53 14.05
CA LYS A 74 -19.48 17.86 14.34
C LYS A 74 -19.69 18.10 15.83
N ALA A 75 -19.96 17.03 16.62
CA ALA A 75 -20.19 17.13 18.05
C ALA A 75 -18.90 17.19 18.87
N THR A 76 -17.85 16.46 18.44
CA THR A 76 -16.55 16.41 19.14
C THR A 76 -15.52 17.40 18.61
N GLY A 77 -15.84 18.07 17.49
CA GLY A 77 -14.85 18.79 16.68
C GLY A 77 -14.04 17.85 15.81
N PHE A 78 -13.30 18.42 14.84
CA PHE A 78 -12.39 17.69 13.97
C PHE A 78 -10.94 17.99 14.36
N GLN A 79 -10.13 16.95 14.36
CA GLN A 79 -8.71 17.01 14.71
C GLN A 79 -7.89 16.32 13.63
N LYS A 80 -6.80 16.97 13.18
CA LYS A 80 -5.83 16.38 12.26
C LYS A 80 -4.79 15.60 13.06
N VAL A 81 -4.66 14.32 12.73
CA VAL A 81 -3.70 13.41 13.35
C VAL A 81 -2.73 12.92 12.29
N LEU A 82 -1.44 12.93 12.62
CA LEU A 82 -0.37 12.44 11.75
C LEU A 82 -0.01 11.01 12.12
N PHE A 83 -0.11 10.11 11.14
CA PHE A 83 0.30 8.72 11.27
C PHE A 83 1.59 8.50 10.49
N ARG A 84 2.67 8.27 11.20
CA ARG A 84 3.97 8.01 10.61
C ARG A 84 4.34 6.54 10.76
N PRO A 85 4.79 5.84 9.70
CA PRO A 85 5.36 4.52 9.85
C PRO A 85 6.55 4.54 10.81
N GLU A 86 6.67 3.54 11.67
CA GLU A 86 7.81 3.41 12.60
C GLU A 86 9.11 3.22 11.81
N ASN A 87 9.05 2.45 10.72
CA ASN A 87 10.18 2.19 9.85
C ASN A 87 9.87 2.61 8.40
N ILE A 88 10.27 3.83 8.06
CA ILE A 88 10.10 4.39 6.72
C ILE A 88 10.89 3.59 5.67
N LYS A 89 12.11 3.12 6.04
CA LYS A 89 12.96 2.36 5.13
C LYS A 89 12.32 1.04 4.75
N GLU A 90 11.81 0.29 5.71
CA GLU A 90 11.10 -0.97 5.48
C GLU A 90 9.83 -0.75 4.64
N THR A 91 9.09 0.33 4.92
CA THR A 91 7.92 0.71 4.11
C THR A 91 8.30 0.98 2.65
N LYS A 92 9.41 1.69 2.41
CA LYS A 92 9.93 1.92 1.05
C LYS A 92 10.36 0.63 0.36
N GLU A 93 11.10 -0.22 1.07
CA GLU A 93 11.55 -1.53 0.56
C GLU A 93 10.36 -2.41 0.19
N PHE A 94 9.35 -2.47 1.03
CA PHE A 94 8.12 -3.22 0.73
C PHE A 94 7.42 -2.68 -0.51
N LEU A 95 7.29 -1.36 -0.65
CA LEU A 95 6.67 -0.69 -1.79
C LEU A 95 7.54 -0.70 -3.06
N SER A 96 8.81 -1.05 -2.97
CA SER A 96 9.71 -1.08 -4.14
C SER A 96 9.32 -2.14 -5.16
N ASP A 97 8.64 -3.20 -4.72
CA ASP A 97 8.10 -4.24 -5.58
C ASP A 97 6.65 -4.56 -5.18
N ILE A 98 5.75 -4.37 -6.14
CA ILE A 98 4.33 -4.71 -5.92
C ILE A 98 4.12 -6.20 -5.67
N GLY A 99 5.04 -7.04 -6.16
CA GLY A 99 5.07 -8.47 -5.88
C GLY A 99 5.20 -8.79 -4.40
N ASN A 100 5.81 -7.90 -3.60
CA ASN A 100 5.87 -8.08 -2.15
C ASN A 100 4.47 -8.13 -1.50
N PHE A 101 3.54 -7.30 -2.01
CA PHE A 101 2.15 -7.33 -1.57
C PHE A 101 1.44 -8.62 -2.01
N GLU A 102 1.67 -9.05 -3.25
CA GLU A 102 1.10 -10.31 -3.76
C GLU A 102 1.63 -11.51 -2.98
N GLN A 103 2.94 -11.58 -2.73
CA GLN A 103 3.59 -12.66 -1.96
C GLN A 103 3.09 -12.76 -0.51
N THR A 104 2.49 -11.71 0.04
CA THR A 104 1.86 -11.78 1.36
C THR A 104 0.66 -12.74 1.36
N PHE A 105 -0.10 -12.77 0.26
CA PHE A 105 -1.37 -13.52 0.17
C PHE A 105 -1.33 -14.72 -0.76
N TYR A 106 -0.35 -14.79 -1.66
CA TYR A 106 -0.21 -15.86 -2.65
C TYR A 106 1.09 -16.61 -2.43
N ASP A 107 1.10 -17.89 -2.79
CA ASP A 107 2.31 -18.73 -2.82
C ASP A 107 3.08 -18.58 -4.16
N GLU A 108 4.21 -19.32 -4.28
CA GLU A 108 5.05 -19.27 -5.48
C GLU A 108 4.34 -19.83 -6.72
N ASP A 109 3.33 -20.67 -6.54
CA ASP A 109 2.52 -21.26 -7.61
C ASP A 109 1.33 -20.35 -8.00
N GLY A 110 1.16 -19.20 -7.32
CA GLY A 110 0.07 -18.26 -7.53
C GLY A 110 -1.26 -18.66 -6.88
N ASN A 111 -1.26 -19.65 -5.96
CA ASN A 111 -2.44 -20.01 -5.21
C ASN A 111 -2.61 -19.10 -4.00
N LEU A 112 -3.87 -18.78 -3.68
CA LEU A 112 -4.20 -17.96 -2.53
C LEU A 112 -3.96 -18.75 -1.22
N LYS A 113 -2.93 -18.37 -0.46
CA LYS A 113 -2.56 -19.00 0.81
C LYS A 113 -3.20 -18.35 2.03
N ASP A 114 -3.57 -17.07 1.94
CA ASP A 114 -4.21 -16.31 3.03
C ASP A 114 -5.40 -15.52 2.49
N GLN A 115 -6.54 -16.20 2.41
CA GLN A 115 -7.79 -15.62 1.93
C GLN A 115 -8.34 -14.59 2.91
N GLU A 116 -8.31 -14.88 4.21
CA GLU A 116 -8.84 -14.00 5.24
C GLU A 116 -8.04 -12.70 5.32
N GLY A 117 -6.72 -12.79 5.39
CA GLY A 117 -5.84 -11.62 5.38
C GLY A 117 -6.00 -10.75 4.14
N LEU A 118 -6.19 -11.34 2.95
CA LEU A 118 -6.47 -10.57 1.73
C LEU A 118 -7.81 -9.82 1.83
N GLN A 119 -8.86 -10.46 2.35
CA GLN A 119 -10.17 -9.82 2.52
C GLN A 119 -10.09 -8.66 3.52
N GLU A 120 -9.40 -8.85 4.64
CA GLU A 120 -9.14 -7.80 5.63
C GLU A 120 -8.34 -6.64 5.02
N ALA A 121 -7.25 -6.93 4.32
CA ALA A 121 -6.42 -5.93 3.67
C ALA A 121 -7.23 -5.08 2.68
N VAL A 122 -8.06 -5.71 1.85
CA VAL A 122 -8.96 -5.01 0.91
C VAL A 122 -10.00 -4.16 1.64
N TYR A 123 -10.58 -4.69 2.72
CA TYR A 123 -11.54 -3.95 3.55
C TYR A 123 -10.89 -2.70 4.15
N PHE A 124 -9.74 -2.85 4.81
CA PHE A 124 -9.03 -1.72 5.41
C PHE A 124 -8.53 -0.72 4.37
N ALA A 125 -8.02 -1.17 3.22
CA ALA A 125 -7.61 -0.28 2.15
C ALA A 125 -8.74 0.67 1.70
N LYS A 126 -9.98 0.19 1.70
CA LYS A 126 -11.16 1.00 1.33
C LYS A 126 -11.72 1.84 2.46
N ASN A 127 -11.65 1.35 3.71
CA ASN A 127 -12.42 1.89 4.83
C ASN A 127 -11.57 2.47 5.96
N TYR A 128 -10.22 2.44 5.86
CA TYR A 128 -9.33 2.76 6.98
C TYR A 128 -9.64 4.09 7.67
N LYS A 129 -9.97 5.16 6.92
CA LYS A 129 -10.31 6.46 7.51
C LYS A 129 -11.57 6.39 8.36
N ALA A 130 -12.58 5.68 7.87
CA ALA A 130 -13.84 5.51 8.59
C ALA A 130 -13.66 4.67 9.86
N GLU A 131 -12.89 3.58 9.74
CA GLU A 131 -12.62 2.71 10.90
C GLU A 131 -11.74 3.39 11.95
N MET A 132 -10.72 4.14 11.53
CA MET A 132 -9.93 4.94 12.45
C MET A 132 -10.77 6.00 13.15
N ASN A 133 -11.69 6.65 12.42
CA ASN A 133 -12.58 7.63 13.02
C ASN A 133 -13.57 7.00 14.01
N LYS A 134 -14.12 5.82 13.71
CA LYS A 134 -14.96 5.06 14.66
C LYS A 134 -14.19 4.72 15.95
N ALA A 135 -12.96 4.20 15.80
CA ALA A 135 -12.11 3.87 16.95
C ALA A 135 -11.81 5.10 17.80
N TYR A 136 -11.50 6.23 17.18
CA TYR A 136 -11.26 7.51 17.85
C TYR A 136 -12.49 8.00 18.64
N LEU A 137 -13.66 8.01 18.00
CA LEU A 137 -14.91 8.44 18.65
C LEU A 137 -15.31 7.50 19.80
N ARG A 138 -15.07 6.19 19.66
CA ARG A 138 -15.28 5.23 20.75
C ARG A 138 -14.33 5.50 21.92
N GLY A 139 -13.06 5.77 21.68
CA GLY A 139 -12.11 6.12 22.72
C GLY A 139 -12.51 7.39 23.48
N ILE A 140 -13.08 8.39 22.80
CA ILE A 140 -13.64 9.59 23.47
C ILE A 140 -14.83 9.20 24.37
N ALA A 141 -15.77 8.39 23.87
CA ALA A 141 -16.93 7.96 24.63
C ALA A 141 -16.53 7.14 25.88
N ASP A 142 -15.60 6.20 25.72
CA ASP A 142 -15.09 5.38 26.82
C ASP A 142 -14.39 6.25 27.87
N LYS A 143 -13.65 7.30 27.47
CA LYS A 143 -13.04 8.25 28.39
C LYS A 143 -14.08 9.05 29.19
N VAL A 144 -15.10 9.59 28.52
CA VAL A 144 -16.18 10.32 29.17
C VAL A 144 -16.90 9.44 30.19
N GLU A 145 -17.19 8.18 29.84
CA GLU A 145 -17.80 7.23 30.75
C GLU A 145 -16.91 6.92 31.97
N ALA A 146 -15.60 6.78 31.76
CA ALA A 146 -14.64 6.57 32.82
C ALA A 146 -14.57 7.79 33.77
N ASP A 147 -14.50 9.00 33.22
CA ASP A 147 -14.47 10.25 33.98
C ASP A 147 -15.77 10.45 34.79
N ASP A 148 -16.93 10.10 34.21
CA ASP A 148 -18.22 10.11 34.88
C ASP A 148 -18.28 9.13 36.06
N LYS A 149 -17.72 7.93 35.88
CA LYS A 149 -17.63 6.93 36.99
C LYS A 149 -16.74 7.41 38.12
N LEU A 150 -15.60 8.02 37.77
CA LEU A 150 -14.69 8.59 38.77
C LEU A 150 -15.34 9.73 39.55
N SER A 151 -16.04 10.65 38.88
CA SER A 151 -16.72 11.78 39.52
C SER A 151 -17.85 11.35 40.42
N LYS A 152 -18.54 10.25 40.12
CA LYS A 152 -19.60 9.67 40.95
C LYS A 152 -19.07 8.91 42.18
N ASN A 153 -17.81 8.46 42.15
CA ASN A 153 -17.17 7.75 43.27
C ASN A 153 -16.35 8.66 44.20
N ILE A 154 -16.30 9.98 43.94
CA ILE A 154 -15.72 10.92 44.88
C ILE A 154 -16.70 11.02 46.07
N GLN A 155 -16.40 10.34 47.17
CA GLN A 155 -17.08 10.61 48.44
C GLN A 155 -16.78 12.06 48.81
N PRO A 156 -17.79 12.85 49.18
CA PRO A 156 -17.53 14.20 49.68
C PRO A 156 -16.66 14.06 50.93
N ASP A 157 -15.43 14.51 50.83
CA ASP A 157 -14.54 14.59 51.98
C ASP A 157 -15.24 15.33 53.08
N ASN A 158 -15.31 14.69 54.22
CA ASN A 158 -15.77 15.30 55.46
C ASN A 158 -14.91 16.55 55.70
N PRO A 159 -15.47 17.76 55.91
CA PRO A 159 -14.71 19.00 56.02
C PRO A 159 -13.99 19.09 57.38
N THR A 160 -12.93 18.32 57.54
CA THR A 160 -12.04 18.43 58.72
C THR A 160 -10.59 18.13 58.31
N SER A 161 -10.04 19.00 57.50
CA SER A 161 -8.61 19.36 57.54
C SER A 161 -8.32 20.44 56.49
N ALA A 162 -7.56 21.46 56.92
CA ALA A 162 -7.17 22.61 56.12
C ALA A 162 -6.42 22.24 54.86
N PRO A 163 -6.55 23.01 53.76
CA PRO A 163 -5.93 22.67 52.48
C PRO A 163 -4.40 22.77 52.58
N THR A 164 -3.72 21.64 52.50
CA THR A 164 -2.31 21.61 52.18
C THR A 164 -2.20 21.90 50.70
N GLN A 165 -1.68 23.06 50.34
CA GLN A 165 -1.32 23.41 48.96
C GLN A 165 -0.23 22.45 48.44
N SER A 166 -0.59 21.47 47.63
CA SER A 166 0.34 20.78 46.76
C SER A 166 0.32 21.46 45.39
N GLN A 167 1.33 22.28 45.17
CA GLN A 167 1.64 22.76 43.82
C GLN A 167 2.14 21.58 42.96
N THR A 168 1.30 21.02 42.13
CA THR A 168 1.75 20.22 40.96
C THR A 168 1.44 21.00 39.72
N GLY A 169 2.38 21.88 39.37
CA GLY A 169 2.40 22.50 38.05
C GLY A 169 2.83 21.50 36.97
N TYR A 170 1.92 21.15 36.12
CA TYR A 170 2.26 20.47 34.86
C TYR A 170 2.73 21.52 33.86
N THR A 171 4.04 21.58 33.59
CA THR A 171 4.59 22.34 32.47
C THR A 171 4.58 21.47 31.24
N PHE A 172 3.78 21.82 30.24
CA PHE A 172 3.87 21.28 28.91
C PHE A 172 4.93 22.08 28.15
N SER A 173 6.05 21.46 27.83
CA SER A 173 7.01 22.01 26.88
C SER A 173 6.54 21.62 25.47
N VAL A 174 6.25 22.62 24.66
CA VAL A 174 6.06 22.49 23.21
C VAL A 174 7.37 22.86 22.59
N GLU A 175 8.07 21.87 22.00
CA GLU A 175 9.14 22.05 21.03
C GLU A 175 8.63 21.74 19.61
#